data_d4d51697a790b5362b59f8db8d5acd17
#
_entry.id   d4d51697a790b5362b59f8db8d5acd17
#
_cell.length_a   1.000
_cell.length_b   1.000
_cell.length_c   1.000
_cell.angle_alpha   90.00
_cell.angle_beta   90.00
_cell.angle_gamma   90.00
#
_symmetry.space_group_name_H-M   'P 1'
#
loop_
_entity.id
_entity.type
_entity.pdbx_description
1 polymer ?
#
loop_
_entity_poly.entity_id
_entity_poly.type
_entity_poly.pdbx_seq_one_letter_code
_entity_poly.pdbx_strand_id
1 'polypeptide(L)'
;EVLRNPGIAYDADVNAVIKINLKRNFIEGWGIRASVKDEQGRRNSDNEQVQVTYGNQRVNAFATFSNSSVRMSTDQQNMELIDTDERLWQLQTDMNDWDSNYYNQNITGGLSVYLSDRHTVGGQVSYSKETDRSEGVSSSRVMADRTEFEQLYSVTNSNSNYNQWNTNLYYEGKL
;
A
#
# COMPACT_ATOMS: atom_id res chain seq x y z
N GLU A 1 -34.07 5.48 2.44
CA GLU A 1 -35.15 5.57 1.45
C GLU A 1 -34.86 4.59 0.31
N VAL A 2 -35.88 3.81 -0.06
CA VAL A 2 -35.78 2.87 -1.19
C VAL A 2 -36.68 3.40 -2.29
N LEU A 3 -36.07 3.78 -3.41
CA LEU A 3 -36.78 4.19 -4.61
C LEU A 3 -36.95 2.97 -5.52
N ARG A 4 -38.20 2.55 -5.71
CA ARG A 4 -38.56 1.50 -6.69
C ARG A 4 -38.93 2.21 -7.99
N ASN A 5 -38.40 1.78 -9.12
CA ASN A 5 -38.53 2.41 -10.43
C ASN A 5 -37.95 3.85 -10.44
N PRO A 6 -36.64 4.02 -10.32
CA PRO A 6 -36.00 5.32 -10.09
C PRO A 6 -36.05 6.30 -11.27
N GLY A 7 -36.74 5.96 -12.36
CA GLY A 7 -36.90 6.83 -13.51
C GLY A 7 -35.64 7.06 -14.34
N ILE A 8 -35.73 8.06 -15.27
CA ILE A 8 -34.69 8.31 -16.29
C ILE A 8 -33.35 8.84 -15.76
N ALA A 9 -33.25 9.14 -14.48
CA ALA A 9 -32.01 9.59 -13.85
C ALA A 9 -30.99 8.46 -13.57
N TYR A 10 -31.40 7.21 -13.79
CA TYR A 10 -30.58 6.01 -13.56
C TYR A 10 -30.65 5.11 -14.80
N ASP A 11 -29.66 4.23 -14.97
CA ASP A 11 -29.64 3.29 -16.08
C ASP A 11 -30.90 2.43 -16.15
N ALA A 12 -31.33 2.09 -17.36
CA ALA A 12 -32.60 1.35 -17.62
C ALA A 12 -32.66 -0.03 -16.94
N ASP A 13 -31.53 -0.61 -16.54
CA ASP A 13 -31.41 -1.90 -15.90
C ASP A 13 -31.50 -1.84 -14.38
N VAL A 14 -31.65 -0.63 -13.80
CA VAL A 14 -31.74 -0.44 -12.36
C VAL A 14 -33.19 -0.57 -11.88
N ASN A 15 -33.49 -1.67 -11.19
CA ASN A 15 -34.82 -1.96 -10.67
C ASN A 15 -35.11 -1.24 -9.34
N ALA A 16 -34.09 -0.89 -8.57
CA ALA A 16 -34.23 -0.17 -7.31
C ALA A 16 -32.94 0.58 -6.94
N VAL A 17 -33.09 1.74 -6.34
CA VAL A 17 -31.98 2.51 -5.76
C VAL A 17 -32.18 2.64 -4.27
N ILE A 18 -31.18 2.27 -3.49
CA ILE A 18 -31.17 2.47 -2.05
C ILE A 18 -30.40 3.77 -1.78
N LYS A 19 -31.14 4.83 -1.43
CA LYS A 19 -30.54 6.09 -1.00
C LYS A 19 -30.29 6.05 0.50
N ILE A 20 -29.04 5.88 0.90
CA ILE A 20 -28.62 5.91 2.30
C ILE A 20 -28.26 7.35 2.65
N ASN A 21 -29.14 8.03 3.39
CA ASN A 21 -28.79 9.30 4.00
C ASN A 21 -28.15 9.01 5.35
N LEU A 22 -26.85 9.08 5.42
CA LEU A 22 -26.13 9.00 6.70
C LEU A 22 -26.46 10.26 7.51
N LYS A 23 -27.06 10.09 8.70
CA LYS A 23 -27.08 11.16 9.69
C LYS A 23 -25.62 11.49 10.02
N ARG A 24 -25.28 12.77 10.02
CA ARG A 24 -23.96 13.21 10.52
C ARG A 24 -23.84 12.74 11.97
N ASN A 25 -23.12 11.64 12.18
CA ASN A 25 -22.69 11.26 13.51
C ASN A 25 -21.49 12.13 13.86
N PHE A 26 -21.74 13.22 14.55
CA PHE A 26 -20.68 13.99 15.17
C PHE A 26 -20.16 13.18 16.37
N ILE A 27 -18.92 12.76 16.27
CA ILE A 27 -18.18 12.43 17.50
C ILE A 27 -17.78 13.79 18.08
N GLU A 28 -18.58 14.28 19.04
CA GLU A 28 -18.21 15.52 19.74
C GLU A 28 -17.02 15.23 20.65
N GLY A 29 -15.94 15.98 20.48
CA GLY A 29 -14.76 15.89 21.30
C GLY A 29 -13.58 15.19 20.61
N TRP A 30 -12.69 14.67 21.43
CA TRP A 30 -11.46 14.01 21.02
C TRP A 30 -11.63 12.50 20.97
N GLY A 31 -11.06 11.89 19.93
CA GLY A 31 -10.91 10.44 19.82
C GLY A 31 -9.44 10.08 19.56
N ILE A 32 -8.97 9.03 20.21
CA ILE A 32 -7.63 8.48 19.99
C ILE A 32 -7.77 7.00 19.68
N ARG A 33 -7.11 6.54 18.63
CA ARG A 33 -6.97 5.13 18.28
C ARG A 33 -5.49 4.82 18.11
N ALA A 34 -5.03 3.77 18.73
CA ALA A 34 -3.70 3.22 18.51
C ALA A 34 -3.82 1.74 18.16
N SER A 35 -2.99 1.28 17.24
CA SER A 35 -2.86 -0.13 16.88
C SER A 35 -1.39 -0.48 16.66
N VAL A 36 -1.02 -1.67 17.09
CA VAL A 36 0.28 -2.27 16.85
C VAL A 36 0.02 -3.67 16.32
N LYS A 37 0.68 -4.02 15.23
CA LYS A 37 0.67 -5.36 14.65
C LYS A 37 2.10 -5.80 14.51
N ASP A 38 2.43 -6.94 15.09
CA ASP A 38 3.71 -7.62 14.94
C ASP A 38 3.46 -8.98 14.29
N GLU A 39 4.15 -9.24 13.20
CA GLU A 39 4.11 -10.51 12.49
C GLU A 39 5.47 -11.18 12.61
N GLN A 40 5.48 -12.33 13.27
CA GLN A 40 6.67 -13.13 13.47
C GLN A 40 6.70 -14.28 12.46
N GLY A 41 7.76 -14.30 11.67
CA GLY A 41 8.03 -15.33 10.69
C GLY A 41 9.53 -15.63 10.62
N ARG A 42 10.04 -16.00 9.46
CA ARG A 42 11.50 -16.08 9.22
C ARG A 42 12.16 -14.70 9.43
N ARG A 43 11.43 -13.63 9.11
CA ARG A 43 11.78 -12.24 9.42
C ARG A 43 10.56 -11.54 10.03
N ASN A 44 10.81 -10.65 10.96
CA ASN A 44 9.74 -9.92 11.65
C ASN A 44 9.27 -8.72 10.81
N SER A 45 7.97 -8.47 10.88
CA SER A 45 7.34 -7.30 10.27
C SER A 45 6.46 -6.60 11.29
N ASP A 46 6.59 -5.28 11.38
CA ASP A 46 5.91 -4.46 12.35
C ASP A 46 5.04 -3.42 11.64
N ASN A 47 3.87 -3.15 12.19
CA ASN A 47 3.01 -2.04 11.75
C ASN A 47 2.42 -1.34 12.96
N GLU A 48 2.64 -0.05 13.06
CA GLU A 48 2.20 0.79 14.15
C GLU A 48 1.38 1.95 13.58
N GLN A 49 0.26 2.25 14.22
CA GLN A 49 -0.57 3.36 13.82
C GLN A 49 -1.15 4.08 15.03
N VAL A 50 -1.12 5.39 14.99
CA VAL A 50 -1.82 6.26 15.93
C VAL A 50 -2.66 7.25 15.15
N GLN A 51 -3.91 7.36 15.53
CA GLN A 51 -4.86 8.31 14.96
C GLN A 51 -5.46 9.15 16.07
N VAL A 52 -5.46 10.45 15.88
CA VAL A 52 -6.16 11.42 16.73
C VAL A 52 -7.24 12.09 15.89
N THR A 53 -8.43 12.17 16.41
CA THR A 53 -9.58 12.83 15.80
C THR A 53 -10.15 13.87 16.73
N TYR A 54 -10.64 14.95 16.16
CA TYR A 54 -11.44 15.93 16.86
C TYR A 54 -12.66 16.26 16.05
N GLY A 55 -13.82 16.33 16.70
CA GLY A 55 -15.07 16.68 16.04
C GLY A 55 -15.95 17.56 16.88
N ASN A 56 -16.65 18.46 16.22
CA ASN A 56 -17.80 19.20 16.74
C ASN A 56 -18.77 19.51 15.59
N GLN A 57 -19.85 20.25 15.88
CA GLN A 57 -20.87 20.57 14.88
C GLN A 57 -20.35 21.33 13.65
N ARG A 58 -19.22 22.03 13.77
CA ARG A 58 -18.67 22.90 12.71
C ARG A 58 -17.37 22.37 12.12
N VAL A 59 -16.65 21.55 12.84
CA VAL A 59 -15.29 21.16 12.45
C VAL A 59 -15.11 19.67 12.70
N ASN A 60 -14.47 19.00 11.75
CA ASN A 60 -13.93 17.67 11.90
C ASN A 60 -12.47 17.68 11.47
N ALA A 61 -11.58 17.26 12.34
CA ALA A 61 -10.15 17.19 12.08
C ALA A 61 -9.60 15.83 12.48
N PHE A 62 -8.57 15.39 11.77
CA PHE A 62 -7.84 14.18 12.15
C PHE A 62 -6.36 14.31 11.82
N ALA A 63 -5.57 13.58 12.56
CA ALA A 63 -4.18 13.32 12.24
C ALA A 63 -3.89 11.83 12.46
N THR A 64 -3.19 11.23 11.52
CA THR A 64 -2.78 9.82 11.57
C THR A 64 -1.28 9.75 11.34
N PHE A 65 -0.60 9.02 12.17
CA PHE A 65 0.78 8.59 11.96
C PHE A 65 0.77 7.07 11.82
N SER A 66 1.47 6.56 10.83
CA SER A 66 1.73 5.12 10.68
C SER A 66 3.20 4.87 10.36
N ASN A 67 3.71 3.82 10.92
CA ASN A 67 5.05 3.29 10.67
C ASN A 67 4.93 1.81 10.34
N SER A 68 5.57 1.38 9.27
CA SER A 68 5.57 -0.02 8.84
C SER A 68 6.99 -0.45 8.51
N SER A 69 7.39 -1.57 9.04
CA SER A 69 8.65 -2.23 8.76
C SER A 69 8.36 -3.65 8.28
N VAL A 70 8.72 -3.94 7.05
CA VAL A 70 8.57 -5.27 6.46
C VAL A 70 9.95 -5.80 6.11
N ARG A 71 10.29 -6.97 6.66
CA ARG A 71 11.53 -7.66 6.37
C ARG A 71 11.20 -8.98 5.71
N MET A 72 11.79 -9.20 4.56
CA MET A 72 11.63 -10.43 3.79
C MET A 72 12.99 -11.06 3.51
N SER A 73 13.03 -12.38 3.55
CA SER A 73 14.16 -13.16 3.06
C SER A 73 13.61 -14.17 2.08
N THR A 74 14.18 -14.20 0.88
CA THR A 74 13.70 -15.04 -0.21
C THR A 74 14.85 -15.88 -0.74
N ASP A 75 14.62 -17.18 -0.84
CA ASP A 75 15.46 -18.09 -1.60
C ASP A 75 14.65 -18.54 -2.82
N GLN A 76 15.24 -18.41 -3.98
CA GLN A 76 14.57 -18.77 -5.24
C GLN A 76 15.54 -19.56 -6.11
N GLN A 77 15.03 -20.62 -6.70
CA GLN A 77 15.73 -21.41 -7.72
C GLN A 77 14.92 -21.44 -8.99
N ASN A 78 15.54 -21.05 -10.09
CA ASN A 78 14.97 -21.15 -11.42
C ASN A 78 15.83 -22.08 -12.26
N MET A 79 15.17 -22.91 -13.07
CA MET A 79 15.82 -23.78 -14.03
C MET A 79 15.12 -23.62 -15.40
N GLU A 80 15.90 -23.32 -16.40
CA GLU A 80 15.45 -23.24 -17.79
C GLU A 80 16.20 -24.27 -18.63
N LEU A 81 15.47 -25.04 -19.41
CA LEU A 81 16.02 -26.02 -20.33
C LEU A 81 15.79 -25.54 -21.78
N ILE A 82 16.86 -25.46 -22.54
CA ILE A 82 16.83 -25.07 -23.95
C ILE A 82 17.37 -26.26 -24.75
N ASP A 83 16.50 -26.93 -25.47
CA ASP A 83 16.84 -28.03 -26.35
C ASP A 83 17.09 -27.48 -27.76
N THR A 84 18.28 -27.73 -28.26
CA THR A 84 18.68 -27.42 -29.63
C THR A 84 19.02 -28.71 -30.36
N ASP A 85 18.94 -28.71 -31.71
CA ASP A 85 19.26 -29.89 -32.54
C ASP A 85 20.65 -30.49 -32.25
N GLU A 86 21.54 -29.73 -31.65
CA GLU A 86 22.92 -30.11 -31.37
C GLU A 86 23.16 -30.48 -29.92
N ARG A 87 22.50 -29.76 -28.95
CA ARG A 87 22.79 -29.88 -27.51
C ARG A 87 21.62 -29.50 -26.62
N LEU A 88 21.55 -30.12 -25.46
CA LEU A 88 20.69 -29.71 -24.36
C LEU A 88 21.42 -28.73 -23.49
N TRP A 89 20.92 -27.48 -23.43
CA TRP A 89 21.41 -26.46 -22.55
C TRP A 89 20.51 -26.33 -21.30
N GLN A 90 21.12 -26.16 -20.16
CA GLN A 90 20.43 -25.91 -18.93
C GLN A 90 20.98 -24.62 -18.29
N LEU A 91 20.11 -23.66 -18.05
CA LEU A 91 20.42 -22.47 -17.25
C LEU A 91 19.78 -22.66 -15.88
N GLN A 92 20.58 -22.69 -14.85
CA GLN A 92 20.13 -22.72 -13.48
C GLN A 92 20.52 -21.40 -12.81
N THR A 93 19.55 -20.72 -12.20
CA THR A 93 19.78 -19.49 -11.44
C THR A 93 19.27 -19.69 -10.02
N ASP A 94 20.18 -19.60 -9.07
CA ASP A 94 19.93 -19.70 -7.63
C ASP A 94 20.08 -18.31 -7.03
N MET A 95 19.02 -17.81 -6.36
CA MET A 95 19.07 -16.62 -5.51
C MET A 95 19.00 -17.10 -4.07
N ASN A 96 20.07 -16.86 -3.33
CA ASN A 96 20.18 -17.28 -1.93
C ASN A 96 20.33 -16.05 -1.04
N ASP A 97 19.67 -16.11 0.13
CA ASP A 97 19.76 -15.07 1.15
C ASP A 97 19.45 -13.67 0.59
N TRP A 98 18.43 -13.58 -0.28
CA TRP A 98 17.95 -12.29 -0.74
C TRP A 98 17.15 -11.64 0.37
N ASP A 99 17.78 -10.71 1.08
CA ASP A 99 17.17 -9.94 2.15
C ASP A 99 16.65 -8.59 1.63
N SER A 100 15.39 -8.30 1.92
CA SER A 100 14.76 -7.00 1.63
C SER A 100 14.17 -6.42 2.90
N ASN A 101 14.48 -5.15 3.16
CA ASN A 101 13.98 -4.38 4.29
C ASN A 101 13.26 -3.15 3.74
N TYR A 102 11.94 -3.14 3.88
CA TYR A 102 11.09 -2.04 3.49
C TYR A 102 10.58 -1.29 4.71
N TYR A 103 10.79 0.01 4.75
CA TYR A 103 10.30 0.92 5.79
C TYR A 103 9.42 1.96 5.16
N ASN A 104 8.23 2.14 5.73
CA ASN A 104 7.30 3.17 5.31
C ASN A 104 6.80 3.96 6.51
N GLN A 105 6.95 5.26 6.48
CA GLN A 105 6.42 6.20 7.46
C GLN A 105 5.44 7.12 6.75
N ASN A 106 4.22 7.22 7.28
CA ASN A 106 3.19 8.07 6.73
C ASN A 106 2.59 8.97 7.82
N ILE A 107 2.44 10.24 7.49
CA ILE A 107 1.72 11.22 8.30
C ILE A 107 0.61 11.79 7.41
N THR A 108 -0.62 11.73 7.89
CA THR A 108 -1.77 12.30 7.19
C THR A 108 -2.54 13.17 8.16
N GLY A 109 -2.89 14.38 7.75
CA GLY A 109 -3.76 15.27 8.50
C GLY A 109 -4.85 15.84 7.61
N GLY A 110 -6.03 16.02 8.15
CA GLY A 110 -7.16 16.58 7.43
C GLY A 110 -8.09 17.39 8.30
N LEU A 111 -8.75 18.34 7.65
CA LEU A 111 -9.70 19.26 8.25
C LEU A 111 -10.90 19.41 7.34
N SER A 112 -12.10 19.35 7.91
CA SER A 112 -13.36 19.69 7.26
C SER A 112 -14.07 20.74 8.07
N VAL A 113 -14.54 21.80 7.44
CA VAL A 113 -15.30 22.88 8.06
C VAL A 113 -16.69 22.91 7.43
N TYR A 114 -17.70 22.76 8.26
CA TYR A 114 -19.12 22.83 7.88
C TYR A 114 -19.57 24.29 7.97
N LEU A 115 -19.59 24.95 6.80
CA LEU A 115 -20.00 26.36 6.70
C LEU A 115 -21.51 26.51 6.93
N SER A 116 -22.28 25.50 6.51
CA SER A 116 -23.71 25.37 6.73
C SER A 116 -24.13 23.90 6.58
N ASP A 117 -25.43 23.60 6.72
CA ASP A 117 -25.95 22.24 6.48
C ASP A 117 -25.79 21.77 5.03
N ARG A 118 -25.53 22.71 4.11
CA ARG A 118 -25.41 22.46 2.68
C ARG A 118 -24.01 22.66 2.13
N HIS A 119 -23.10 23.27 2.89
CA HIS A 119 -21.78 23.67 2.39
C HIS A 119 -20.67 23.20 3.33
N THR A 120 -19.75 22.47 2.77
CA THR A 120 -18.55 21.97 3.47
C THR A 120 -17.32 22.31 2.64
N VAL A 121 -16.29 22.82 3.30
CA VAL A 121 -14.95 22.97 2.74
C VAL A 121 -13.98 22.14 3.55
N GLY A 122 -13.01 21.53 2.88
CA GLY A 122 -12.02 20.76 3.58
C GLY A 122 -10.78 20.51 2.77
N GLY A 123 -9.82 19.92 3.46
CA GLY A 123 -8.57 19.52 2.85
C GLY A 123 -7.84 18.48 3.66
N GLN A 124 -6.94 17.82 2.98
CA GLN A 124 -6.07 16.79 3.55
C GLN A 124 -4.68 16.97 2.98
N VAL A 125 -3.68 16.77 3.82
CA VAL A 125 -2.29 16.66 3.42
C VAL A 125 -1.73 15.34 3.97
N SER A 126 -0.94 14.67 3.16
CA SER A 126 -0.18 13.51 3.58
C SER A 126 1.27 13.63 3.13
N TYR A 127 2.14 13.09 3.94
CA TYR A 127 3.56 12.90 3.66
C TYR A 127 3.91 11.46 3.90
N SER A 128 4.55 10.82 2.93
CA SER A 128 5.13 9.48 3.09
C SER A 128 6.62 9.50 2.80
N LYS A 129 7.34 8.73 3.59
CA LYS A 129 8.76 8.43 3.40
C LYS A 129 8.92 6.92 3.34
N GLU A 130 9.47 6.45 2.23
CA GLU A 130 9.74 5.05 1.98
C GLU A 130 11.25 4.84 1.84
N THR A 131 11.74 3.77 2.44
CA THR A 131 13.12 3.31 2.28
C THR A 131 13.08 1.83 1.98
N ASP A 132 13.65 1.43 0.87
CA ASP A 132 13.84 0.03 0.49
C ASP A 132 15.34 -0.25 0.42
N ARG A 133 15.75 -1.28 1.15
CA ARG A 133 17.12 -1.81 1.13
C ARG A 133 17.06 -3.28 0.83
N SER A 134 17.70 -3.70 -0.24
CA SER A 134 17.81 -5.10 -0.58
C SER A 134 19.26 -5.48 -0.86
N GLU A 135 19.65 -6.64 -0.37
CA GLU A 135 20.93 -7.24 -0.61
C GLU A 135 20.75 -8.73 -0.87
N GLY A 136 21.59 -9.29 -1.72
CA GLY A 136 21.51 -10.70 -2.02
C GLY A 136 22.60 -11.15 -2.96
N VAL A 137 22.79 -12.45 -2.99
CA VAL A 137 23.74 -13.15 -3.87
C VAL A 137 22.95 -14.03 -4.82
N SER A 138 23.24 -13.93 -6.11
CA SER A 138 22.74 -14.86 -7.10
C SER A 138 23.89 -15.59 -7.78
N SER A 139 23.67 -16.85 -8.10
CA SER A 139 24.58 -17.62 -8.93
C SER A 139 23.81 -18.16 -10.14
N SER A 140 24.39 -18.03 -11.31
CA SER A 140 23.86 -18.59 -12.55
C SER A 140 24.86 -19.61 -13.10
N ARG A 141 24.39 -20.80 -13.44
CA ARG A 141 25.18 -21.85 -14.05
C ARG A 141 24.61 -22.20 -15.41
N VAL A 142 25.47 -22.26 -16.39
CA VAL A 142 25.14 -22.76 -17.73
C VAL A 142 25.76 -24.12 -17.87
N MET A 143 24.96 -25.13 -18.17
CA MET A 143 25.42 -26.48 -18.42
C MET A 143 25.05 -26.91 -19.84
N ALA A 144 25.96 -27.60 -20.51
CA ALA A 144 25.71 -28.24 -21.79
C ALA A 144 25.92 -29.74 -21.62
N ASP A 145 24.92 -30.56 -21.98
CA ASP A 145 24.96 -32.02 -21.87
C ASP A 145 25.37 -32.52 -20.48
N ARG A 146 24.88 -31.83 -19.41
CA ARG A 146 25.20 -32.07 -17.98
C ARG A 146 26.64 -31.71 -17.57
N THR A 147 27.38 -31.05 -18.42
CA THR A 147 28.71 -30.54 -18.10
C THR A 147 28.60 -29.03 -17.85
N GLU A 148 29.15 -28.55 -16.70
CA GLU A 148 29.20 -27.12 -16.42
C GLU A 148 30.08 -26.43 -17.46
N PHE A 149 29.50 -25.40 -18.08
CA PHE A 149 30.18 -24.60 -19.10
C PHE A 149 30.64 -23.27 -18.55
N GLU A 150 29.77 -22.61 -17.78
CA GLU A 150 30.02 -21.29 -17.21
C GLU A 150 29.29 -21.13 -15.88
N GLN A 151 29.91 -20.42 -14.95
CA GLN A 151 29.28 -20.00 -13.70
C GLN A 151 29.51 -18.53 -13.46
N LEU A 152 28.43 -17.81 -13.19
CA LEU A 152 28.44 -16.39 -12.88
C LEU A 152 27.90 -16.16 -11.46
N TYR A 153 28.61 -15.32 -10.70
CA TYR A 153 28.15 -14.85 -9.39
C TYR A 153 27.84 -13.36 -9.50
N SER A 154 26.72 -12.96 -8.94
CA SER A 154 26.31 -11.57 -8.85
C SER A 154 25.94 -11.22 -7.43
N VAL A 155 26.49 -10.12 -6.95
CA VAL A 155 26.10 -9.51 -5.65
C VAL A 155 25.31 -8.26 -5.97
N THR A 156 24.10 -8.20 -5.43
CA THR A 156 23.23 -7.05 -5.57
C THR A 156 23.09 -6.35 -4.23
N ASN A 157 23.29 -5.03 -4.25
CA ASN A 157 23.02 -4.17 -3.13
C ASN A 157 22.22 -2.96 -3.67
N SER A 158 21.00 -2.80 -3.21
CA SER A 158 20.11 -1.71 -3.62
C SER A 158 19.63 -0.94 -2.41
N ASN A 159 19.64 0.39 -2.53
CA ASN A 159 19.10 1.28 -1.51
C ASN A 159 18.31 2.39 -2.21
N SER A 160 17.01 2.42 -1.98
CA SER A 160 16.09 3.37 -2.57
C SER A 160 15.39 4.17 -1.48
N ASN A 161 15.30 5.48 -1.66
CA ASN A 161 14.57 6.37 -0.76
C ASN A 161 13.58 7.19 -1.59
N TYR A 162 12.35 7.19 -1.16
CA TYR A 162 11.28 7.92 -1.81
C TYR A 162 10.50 8.75 -0.81
N ASN A 163 10.24 10.01 -1.16
CA ASN A 163 9.45 10.93 -0.36
C ASN A 163 8.32 11.48 -1.23
N GLN A 164 7.11 11.46 -0.71
CA GLN A 164 5.93 11.93 -1.42
C GLN A 164 5.06 12.83 -0.57
N TRP A 165 4.59 13.91 -1.17
CA TRP A 165 3.56 14.79 -0.63
C TRP A 165 2.30 14.67 -1.48
N ASN A 166 1.16 14.52 -0.82
CA ASN A 166 -0.14 14.58 -1.45
C ASN A 166 -0.99 15.62 -0.72
N THR A 167 -1.68 16.45 -1.50
CA THR A 167 -2.60 17.45 -0.97
C THR A 167 -3.90 17.37 -1.74
N ASN A 168 -5.00 17.32 -1.02
CA ASN A 168 -6.34 17.33 -1.57
C ASN A 168 -7.16 18.44 -0.90
N LEU A 169 -7.79 19.29 -1.69
CA LEU A 169 -8.71 20.32 -1.25
C LEU A 169 -10.07 20.05 -1.90
N TYR A 170 -11.14 20.21 -1.16
CA TYR A 170 -12.46 19.97 -1.67
C TYR A 170 -13.49 20.97 -1.12
N TYR A 171 -14.51 21.17 -1.93
CA TYR A 171 -15.74 21.86 -1.55
C TYR A 171 -16.92 21.00 -1.95
N GLU A 172 -17.86 20.83 -1.04
CA GLU A 172 -19.12 20.14 -1.27
C GLU A 172 -20.27 21.13 -1.03
N GLY A 173 -21.12 21.34 -2.04
CA GLY A 173 -22.32 22.17 -1.98
C GLY A 173 -23.54 21.37 -2.41
N LYS A 174 -24.66 21.49 -1.67
CA LYS A 174 -25.96 20.94 -2.07
C LYS A 174 -26.86 22.09 -2.52
N LEU A 175 -27.32 22.00 -3.74
CA LEU A 175 -28.30 22.90 -4.32
C LEU A 175 -29.71 22.60 -3.82
#